data_ed0c28dee20fd99363cda045216ae2be
#
_entry.id   ed0c28dee20fd99363cda045216ae2be
#
_cell.length_a   1.000
_cell.length_b   1.000
_cell.length_c   1.000
_cell.angle_alpha   90.00
_cell.angle_beta   90.00
_cell.angle_gamma   90.00
#
_symmetry.space_group_name_H-M   'P 1'
#
loop_
_entity.id
_entity.type
_entity.pdbx_description
1 polymer ?
#
loop_
_entity_poly.entity_id
_entity_poly.type
_entity_poly.pdbx_seq_one_letter_code
_entity_poly.pdbx_strand_id
1 'polypeptide(L)'
;MDIVLKKEDGLLREFSVTVSYDMFLAQEKERVASVSKIVKLDGFRPGKAPPSLVKAQYGDRIKGEVFRDLFEKTTKKIIAEHGLNVAGPANIDIETFKEKEPIVFCCTLEVVPDAPLIDVKSLDIPKYVFFPSAEEIEGRVKRIKFLLSERTSLDRPAEYGDTVIYREFAFDHETGEGEEDDEKQFFVTLSQDNPDSHRFLGRSAGDHFHFDRPCTEDHDHDHGPDHRHVSVLDVVSLSDPLQDERLKKTFEAEGVEEGLYNGAKAELMTEKREFSNMARRVALLETLENRYVFPLPQVMIDAEKKQILEGASRGSFEDLETEESLEKMARRRVALAFLFLNYGRVHNIQVSNQDLAQAIFKDVDGDKKQFAKAVEFLKNNQQQLVALKNNILEDKVIDALLENIAGSTRYILFRDFLLERQAASLQTIKNAAE
;
A
#
# COMPACT_ATOMS: atom_id res chain seq x y z
N MET A 1 -27.62 32.61 19.13
CA MET A 1 -27.00 31.89 18.03
C MET A 1 -28.10 31.35 17.16
N ASP A 2 -28.16 31.79 15.91
CA ASP A 2 -29.13 31.40 14.92
C ASP A 2 -28.38 30.60 13.83
N ILE A 3 -28.93 29.44 13.40
CA ILE A 3 -28.32 28.54 12.47
C ILE A 3 -29.35 28.27 11.36
N VAL A 4 -28.97 28.59 10.12
CA VAL A 4 -29.85 28.44 8.96
C VAL A 4 -29.11 27.63 7.86
N LEU A 5 -29.74 26.57 7.39
CA LEU A 5 -29.24 25.84 6.22
C LEU A 5 -29.40 26.69 4.97
N LYS A 6 -28.30 27.11 4.34
CA LYS A 6 -28.27 27.92 3.12
C LYS A 6 -28.36 27.09 1.87
N LYS A 7 -27.58 25.99 1.82
CA LYS A 7 -27.44 25.17 0.63
C LYS A 7 -27.24 23.70 0.99
N GLU A 8 -27.86 22.85 0.21
CA GLU A 8 -27.66 21.41 0.18
C GLU A 8 -27.33 21.01 -1.27
N ASP A 9 -26.11 20.51 -1.49
CA ASP A 9 -25.62 20.20 -2.82
C ASP A 9 -24.76 18.91 -2.77
N GLY A 10 -25.31 17.82 -3.24
CA GLY A 10 -24.67 16.51 -3.13
C GLY A 10 -24.33 16.17 -1.68
N LEU A 11 -23.03 16.04 -1.39
CA LEU A 11 -22.53 15.77 -0.03
C LEU A 11 -22.29 17.04 0.80
N LEU A 12 -22.34 18.22 0.19
CA LEU A 12 -22.10 19.49 0.87
C LEU A 12 -23.35 20.01 1.59
N ARG A 13 -23.15 20.48 2.81
CA ARG A 13 -24.15 21.19 3.64
C ARG A 13 -23.57 22.50 4.09
N GLU A 14 -24.16 23.61 3.66
CA GLU A 14 -23.72 24.97 3.97
C GLU A 14 -24.71 25.62 4.93
N PHE A 15 -24.21 26.01 6.10
CA PHE A 15 -24.99 26.68 7.15
C PHE A 15 -24.50 28.09 7.36
N SER A 16 -25.43 29.06 7.38
CA SER A 16 -25.15 30.40 7.88
C SER A 16 -25.40 30.45 9.37
N VAL A 17 -24.42 30.93 10.09
CA VAL A 17 -24.47 31.04 11.55
C VAL A 17 -24.34 32.49 11.95
N THR A 18 -25.33 32.96 12.70
CA THR A 18 -25.33 34.30 13.26
C THR A 18 -25.20 34.25 14.78
N VAL A 19 -24.18 34.91 15.31
CA VAL A 19 -23.91 35.00 16.75
C VAL A 19 -23.95 36.44 17.19
N SER A 20 -24.65 36.72 18.28
CA SER A 20 -24.70 38.10 18.84
C SER A 20 -23.31 38.51 19.33
N TYR A 21 -22.94 39.75 19.09
CA TYR A 21 -21.68 40.33 19.55
C TYR A 21 -21.53 40.26 21.10
N ASP A 22 -22.61 40.39 21.83
CA ASP A 22 -22.60 40.27 23.29
C ASP A 22 -22.21 38.88 23.79
N MET A 23 -22.65 37.84 23.07
CA MET A 23 -22.26 36.46 23.39
C MET A 23 -20.74 36.23 23.16
N PHE A 24 -20.22 36.78 22.09
CA PHE A 24 -18.78 36.76 21.81
C PHE A 24 -17.97 37.50 22.88
N LEU A 25 -18.42 38.71 23.23
CA LEU A 25 -17.77 39.51 24.29
C LEU A 25 -17.80 38.84 25.67
N ALA A 26 -18.87 38.14 25.98
CA ALA A 26 -18.94 37.37 27.23
C ALA A 26 -17.88 36.26 27.28
N GLN A 27 -17.71 35.52 26.20
CA GLN A 27 -16.67 34.47 26.09
C GLN A 27 -15.25 35.07 26.08
N GLU A 28 -15.05 36.20 25.37
CA GLU A 28 -13.76 36.91 25.38
C GLU A 28 -13.39 37.36 26.81
N LYS A 29 -14.31 37.92 27.55
CA LYS A 29 -14.09 38.34 28.96
C LYS A 29 -13.74 37.17 29.86
N GLU A 30 -14.45 36.06 29.72
CA GLU A 30 -14.16 34.83 30.47
C GLU A 30 -12.76 34.29 30.14
N ARG A 31 -12.39 34.28 28.86
CA ARG A 31 -11.08 33.81 28.42
C ARG A 31 -9.94 34.73 28.90
N VAL A 32 -10.12 36.05 28.83
CA VAL A 32 -9.19 37.04 29.39
C VAL A 32 -9.00 36.82 30.89
N ALA A 33 -10.08 36.57 31.64
CA ALA A 33 -9.98 36.29 33.07
C ALA A 33 -9.23 34.97 33.36
N SER A 34 -9.42 33.96 32.55
CA SER A 34 -8.71 32.68 32.67
C SER A 34 -7.21 32.83 32.35
N VAL A 35 -6.86 33.50 31.27
CA VAL A 35 -5.47 33.77 30.87
C VAL A 35 -4.77 34.65 31.91
N SER A 36 -5.47 35.65 32.48
CA SER A 36 -4.91 36.54 33.52
C SER A 36 -4.42 35.81 34.76
N LYS A 37 -5.00 34.61 35.06
CA LYS A 37 -4.56 33.78 36.21
C LYS A 37 -3.26 33.02 35.97
N ILE A 38 -2.88 32.83 34.73
CA ILE A 38 -1.77 31.94 34.35
C ILE A 38 -0.58 32.71 33.77
N VAL A 39 -0.86 33.83 33.09
CA VAL A 39 0.16 34.56 32.34
C VAL A 39 1.16 35.25 33.27
N LYS A 40 2.44 35.22 32.88
CA LYS A 40 3.50 36.03 33.50
C LYS A 40 3.68 37.28 32.65
N LEU A 41 3.44 38.44 33.27
CA LEU A 41 3.69 39.76 32.68
C LEU A 41 4.80 40.45 33.48
N ASP A 42 5.72 41.10 32.77
CA ASP A 42 6.78 41.90 33.44
C ASP A 42 6.20 42.95 34.34
N GLY A 43 6.69 43.03 35.57
CA GLY A 43 6.20 43.93 36.60
C GLY A 43 5.00 43.42 37.40
N PHE A 44 4.44 42.24 37.10
CA PHE A 44 3.31 41.68 37.83
C PHE A 44 3.57 40.26 38.33
N ARG A 45 3.11 39.97 39.54
CA ARG A 45 3.11 38.61 40.06
C ARG A 45 2.10 37.73 39.23
N PRO A 46 2.43 36.47 38.89
CA PRO A 46 1.51 35.58 38.19
C PRO A 46 0.09 35.59 38.81
N GLY A 47 -0.92 35.80 37.98
CA GLY A 47 -2.33 35.90 38.40
C GLY A 47 -2.78 37.27 38.97
N LYS A 48 -1.93 38.29 38.95
CA LYS A 48 -2.25 39.66 39.41
C LYS A 48 -2.17 40.73 38.31
N ALA A 49 -1.96 40.28 37.05
CA ALA A 49 -1.97 41.20 35.91
C ALA A 49 -3.39 41.79 35.68
N PRO A 50 -3.54 43.09 35.46
CA PRO A 50 -4.83 43.70 35.12
C PRO A 50 -5.37 43.13 33.79
N PRO A 51 -6.66 42.77 33.70
CA PRO A 51 -7.26 42.23 32.48
C PRO A 51 -7.07 43.12 31.23
N SER A 52 -7.01 44.42 31.40
CA SER A 52 -6.75 45.39 30.31
C SER A 52 -5.37 45.21 29.67
N LEU A 53 -4.32 44.96 30.47
CA LEU A 53 -2.97 44.73 29.97
C LEU A 53 -2.87 43.34 29.29
N VAL A 54 -3.54 42.33 29.86
CA VAL A 54 -3.63 40.99 29.24
C VAL A 54 -4.31 41.08 27.89
N LYS A 55 -5.43 41.86 27.80
CA LYS A 55 -6.14 42.09 26.54
C LYS A 55 -5.28 42.87 25.53
N ALA A 56 -4.51 43.85 25.97
CA ALA A 56 -3.63 44.62 25.09
C ALA A 56 -2.50 43.76 24.49
N GLN A 57 -1.96 42.82 25.26
CA GLN A 57 -0.81 42.01 24.84
C GLN A 57 -1.20 40.70 24.17
N TYR A 58 -2.29 40.07 24.59
CA TYR A 58 -2.74 38.75 24.13
C TYR A 58 -4.13 38.78 23.45
N GLY A 59 -4.68 39.94 23.20
CA GLY A 59 -6.06 40.09 22.71
C GLY A 59 -6.36 39.33 21.43
N ASP A 60 -5.47 39.41 20.43
CA ASP A 60 -5.69 38.75 19.15
C ASP A 60 -5.59 37.22 19.27
N ARG A 61 -4.67 36.72 20.09
CA ARG A 61 -4.59 35.31 20.42
C ARG A 61 -5.85 34.82 21.14
N ILE A 62 -6.30 35.57 22.12
CA ILE A 62 -7.53 35.26 22.88
C ILE A 62 -8.75 35.25 21.96
N LYS A 63 -8.87 36.22 21.05
CA LYS A 63 -9.95 36.23 20.04
C LYS A 63 -9.90 34.98 19.16
N GLY A 64 -8.72 34.59 18.68
CA GLY A 64 -8.56 33.37 17.91
C GLY A 64 -8.97 32.09 18.66
N GLU A 65 -8.65 31.99 19.95
CA GLU A 65 -9.09 30.90 20.82
C GLU A 65 -10.62 30.91 21.02
N VAL A 66 -11.22 32.08 21.24
CA VAL A 66 -12.68 32.23 21.38
C VAL A 66 -13.40 31.84 20.08
N PHE A 67 -12.90 32.26 18.91
CA PHE A 67 -13.45 31.82 17.62
C PHE A 67 -13.39 30.32 17.45
N ARG A 68 -12.25 29.69 17.76
CA ARG A 68 -12.10 28.25 17.68
C ARG A 68 -13.11 27.51 18.55
N ASP A 69 -13.25 27.92 19.80
CA ASP A 69 -14.23 27.33 20.73
C ASP A 69 -15.68 27.55 20.25
N LEU A 70 -15.97 28.71 19.67
CA LEU A 70 -17.28 29.05 19.11
C LEU A 70 -17.58 28.15 17.89
N PHE A 71 -16.62 28.00 16.97
CA PHE A 71 -16.77 27.19 15.77
C PHE A 71 -16.96 25.70 16.12
N GLU A 72 -16.17 25.19 17.05
CA GLU A 72 -16.29 23.80 17.51
C GLU A 72 -17.67 23.54 18.15
N LYS A 73 -18.13 24.41 19.03
CA LYS A 73 -19.46 24.32 19.66
C LYS A 73 -20.57 24.39 18.62
N THR A 74 -20.43 25.28 17.64
CA THR A 74 -21.43 25.48 16.59
C THR A 74 -21.48 24.24 15.68
N THR A 75 -20.35 23.75 15.24
CA THR A 75 -20.26 22.54 14.40
C THR A 75 -20.88 21.33 15.10
N LYS A 76 -20.56 21.11 16.37
CA LYS A 76 -21.17 20.04 17.17
C LYS A 76 -22.69 20.20 17.28
N LYS A 77 -23.18 21.43 17.44
CA LYS A 77 -24.61 21.71 17.50
C LYS A 77 -25.30 21.43 16.17
N ILE A 78 -24.74 21.91 15.05
CA ILE A 78 -25.26 21.63 13.69
C ILE A 78 -25.37 20.13 13.46
N ILE A 79 -24.29 19.39 13.74
CA ILE A 79 -24.24 17.93 13.57
C ILE A 79 -25.36 17.25 14.39
N ALA A 80 -25.53 17.65 15.66
CA ALA A 80 -26.52 17.06 16.54
C ALA A 80 -27.95 17.39 16.13
N GLU A 81 -28.25 18.68 15.79
CA GLU A 81 -29.60 19.13 15.44
C GLU A 81 -30.09 18.57 14.11
N HIS A 82 -29.17 18.37 13.14
CA HIS A 82 -29.52 17.86 11.82
C HIS A 82 -29.23 16.36 11.65
N GLY A 83 -28.69 15.68 12.69
CA GLY A 83 -28.38 14.25 12.64
C GLY A 83 -27.34 13.90 11.55
N LEU A 84 -26.39 14.78 11.26
CA LEU A 84 -25.45 14.62 10.17
C LEU A 84 -24.34 13.64 10.56
N ASN A 85 -24.01 12.73 9.62
CA ASN A 85 -22.79 11.94 9.69
C ASN A 85 -21.73 12.62 8.81
N VAL A 86 -20.77 13.29 9.42
CA VAL A 86 -19.79 14.14 8.70
C VAL A 86 -18.53 13.37 8.35
N ALA A 87 -18.00 13.64 7.15
CA ALA A 87 -16.82 12.97 6.60
C ALA A 87 -15.49 13.55 7.11
N GLY A 88 -15.51 14.76 7.67
CA GLY A 88 -14.30 15.44 8.14
C GLY A 88 -14.57 16.73 8.90
N PRO A 89 -13.54 17.53 9.17
CA PRO A 89 -13.69 18.81 9.82
C PRO A 89 -14.52 19.79 8.96
N ALA A 90 -15.25 20.68 9.64
CA ALA A 90 -15.97 21.76 8.97
C ALA A 90 -15.01 22.78 8.37
N ASN A 91 -15.34 23.29 7.19
CA ASN A 91 -14.72 24.51 6.66
C ASN A 91 -15.54 25.71 7.15
N ILE A 92 -14.87 26.74 7.70
CA ILE A 92 -15.52 27.90 8.28
C ILE A 92 -14.96 29.18 7.69
N ASP A 93 -15.87 29.96 7.07
CA ASP A 93 -15.55 31.24 6.47
C ASP A 93 -16.30 32.35 7.19
N ILE A 94 -15.57 33.34 7.74
CA ILE A 94 -16.16 34.47 8.44
C ILE A 94 -16.62 35.52 7.41
N GLU A 95 -17.93 35.68 7.26
CA GLU A 95 -18.52 36.68 6.34
C GLU A 95 -18.50 38.10 6.92
N THR A 96 -18.82 38.22 8.22
CA THR A 96 -18.88 39.53 8.87
C THR A 96 -18.36 39.45 10.29
N PHE A 97 -17.37 40.31 10.61
CA PHE A 97 -16.90 40.55 11.96
C PHE A 97 -16.61 42.04 12.15
N LYS A 98 -17.59 42.75 12.70
CA LYS A 98 -17.47 44.18 13.05
C LYS A 98 -17.88 44.38 14.50
N GLU A 99 -17.24 45.37 15.15
CA GLU A 99 -17.60 45.71 16.53
C GLU A 99 -19.06 46.13 16.65
N LYS A 100 -19.76 45.55 17.63
CA LYS A 100 -21.17 45.81 17.96
C LYS A 100 -22.17 45.29 16.91
N GLU A 101 -21.73 44.65 15.85
CA GLU A 101 -22.60 43.97 14.89
C GLU A 101 -22.60 42.45 15.16
N PRO A 102 -23.69 41.74 14.81
CA PRO A 102 -23.69 40.29 14.88
C PRO A 102 -22.56 39.69 14.03
N ILE A 103 -21.92 38.63 14.53
CA ILE A 103 -20.91 37.88 13.81
C ILE A 103 -21.62 36.89 12.92
N VAL A 104 -21.33 36.92 11.62
CA VAL A 104 -21.88 35.98 10.64
C VAL A 104 -20.74 35.17 10.01
N PHE A 105 -20.86 33.86 10.03
CA PHE A 105 -19.93 32.97 9.37
C PHE A 105 -20.66 31.81 8.68
N CYS A 106 -20.06 31.33 7.62
CA CYS A 106 -20.52 30.17 6.90
C CYS A 106 -19.80 28.91 7.43
N CYS A 107 -20.57 27.87 7.71
CA CYS A 107 -20.04 26.57 8.13
C CYS A 107 -20.40 25.54 7.04
N THR A 108 -19.39 25.07 6.29
CA THR A 108 -19.55 24.06 5.25
C THR A 108 -19.09 22.71 5.78
N LEU A 109 -19.97 21.72 5.67
CA LEU A 109 -19.73 20.34 6.10
C LEU A 109 -19.90 19.41 4.91
N GLU A 110 -19.04 18.40 4.80
CA GLU A 110 -19.27 17.26 3.91
C GLU A 110 -19.84 16.09 4.71
N VAL A 111 -20.92 15.50 4.22
CA VAL A 111 -21.54 14.33 4.84
C VAL A 111 -21.03 13.03 4.21
N VAL A 112 -21.02 11.96 5.02
CA VAL A 112 -20.69 10.62 4.55
C VAL A 112 -21.77 10.17 3.55
N PRO A 113 -21.38 9.66 2.36
CA PRO A 113 -22.33 9.19 1.37
C PRO A 113 -23.03 7.88 1.80
N ASP A 114 -24.22 7.66 1.28
CA ASP A 114 -24.84 6.34 1.32
C ASP A 114 -24.20 5.47 0.24
N ALA A 115 -23.17 4.73 0.63
CA ALA A 115 -22.48 3.81 -0.28
C ALA A 115 -23.45 2.69 -0.72
N PRO A 116 -23.46 2.32 -2.03
CA PRO A 116 -24.29 1.23 -2.51
C PRO A 116 -23.89 -0.11 -1.88
N LEU A 117 -24.86 -1.02 -1.76
CA LEU A 117 -24.57 -2.38 -1.30
C LEU A 117 -24.03 -3.22 -2.47
N ILE A 118 -22.94 -3.94 -2.21
CA ILE A 118 -22.37 -4.86 -3.21
C ILE A 118 -23.33 -6.03 -3.45
N ASP A 119 -23.78 -6.16 -4.69
CA ASP A 119 -24.58 -7.33 -5.13
C ASP A 119 -23.64 -8.44 -5.61
N VAL A 120 -23.31 -9.34 -4.70
CA VAL A 120 -22.38 -10.45 -4.93
C VAL A 120 -22.82 -11.37 -6.09
N LYS A 121 -24.15 -11.55 -6.27
CA LYS A 121 -24.69 -12.45 -7.30
C LYS A 121 -24.48 -11.92 -8.71
N SER A 122 -24.29 -10.62 -8.85
CA SER A 122 -24.09 -9.96 -10.13
C SER A 122 -22.62 -9.83 -10.52
N LEU A 123 -21.70 -10.26 -9.65
CA LEU A 123 -20.25 -10.24 -9.90
C LEU A 123 -19.81 -11.59 -10.48
N ASP A 124 -19.00 -11.53 -11.53
CA ASP A 124 -18.30 -12.69 -12.10
C ASP A 124 -16.79 -12.43 -12.05
N ILE A 125 -16.14 -13.05 -11.10
CA ILE A 125 -14.68 -12.91 -10.90
C ILE A 125 -14.01 -14.25 -11.15
N PRO A 126 -13.27 -14.41 -12.26
CA PRO A 126 -12.66 -15.67 -12.61
C PRO A 126 -11.68 -16.16 -11.53
N LYS A 127 -11.71 -17.47 -11.28
CA LYS A 127 -10.71 -18.13 -10.45
C LYS A 127 -9.65 -18.71 -11.36
N TYR A 128 -8.47 -18.10 -11.35
CA TYR A 128 -7.34 -18.61 -12.11
C TYR A 128 -6.69 -19.78 -11.37
N VAL A 129 -6.37 -20.84 -12.12
CA VAL A 129 -5.57 -21.97 -11.64
C VAL A 129 -4.35 -22.04 -12.52
N PHE A 130 -3.20 -21.71 -11.94
CA PHE A 130 -1.91 -21.75 -12.63
C PHE A 130 -1.20 -23.05 -12.37
N PHE A 131 -0.63 -23.63 -13.45
CA PHE A 131 0.23 -24.78 -13.37
C PHE A 131 1.67 -24.36 -13.69
N PRO A 132 2.67 -24.91 -12.98
CA PRO A 132 4.06 -24.74 -13.38
C PRO A 132 4.32 -25.52 -14.68
N SER A 133 5.10 -24.92 -15.58
CA SER A 133 5.61 -25.62 -16.76
C SER A 133 6.70 -26.64 -16.37
N ALA A 134 6.99 -27.57 -17.26
CA ALA A 134 8.12 -28.52 -17.05
C ALA A 134 9.44 -27.74 -16.87
N GLU A 135 9.66 -26.71 -17.67
CA GLU A 135 10.86 -25.86 -17.60
C GLU A 135 11.01 -25.14 -16.26
N GLU A 136 9.89 -24.62 -15.70
CA GLU A 136 9.90 -23.99 -14.37
C GLU A 136 10.25 -24.99 -13.28
N ILE A 137 9.69 -26.22 -13.35
CA ILE A 137 9.99 -27.27 -12.36
C ILE A 137 11.46 -27.67 -12.46
N GLU A 138 11.99 -27.92 -13.67
CA GLU A 138 13.40 -28.27 -13.90
C GLU A 138 14.32 -27.13 -13.40
N GLY A 139 13.99 -25.87 -13.70
CA GLY A 139 14.74 -24.70 -13.20
C GLY A 139 14.77 -24.66 -11.66
N ARG A 140 13.63 -24.93 -11.02
CA ARG A 140 13.54 -25.01 -9.55
C ARG A 140 14.35 -26.16 -8.99
N VAL A 141 14.30 -27.35 -9.62
CA VAL A 141 15.12 -28.52 -9.23
C VAL A 141 16.60 -28.20 -9.34
N LYS A 142 17.05 -27.57 -10.44
CA LYS A 142 18.45 -27.12 -10.58
C LYS A 142 18.87 -26.19 -9.44
N ARG A 143 18.01 -25.23 -9.09
CA ARG A 143 18.27 -24.32 -7.96
C ARG A 143 18.37 -25.05 -6.63
N ILE A 144 17.46 -25.99 -6.36
CA ILE A 144 17.49 -26.80 -5.14
C ILE A 144 18.75 -27.66 -5.09
N LYS A 145 19.10 -28.32 -6.18
CA LYS A 145 20.34 -29.09 -6.27
C LYS A 145 21.58 -28.23 -5.97
N PHE A 146 21.65 -27.04 -6.55
CA PHE A 146 22.72 -26.06 -6.27
C PHE A 146 22.82 -25.69 -4.80
N LEU A 147 21.66 -25.40 -4.13
CA LEU A 147 21.63 -25.03 -2.72
C LEU A 147 22.03 -26.19 -1.79
N LEU A 148 21.72 -27.41 -2.16
CA LEU A 148 22.02 -28.62 -1.37
C LEU A 148 23.44 -29.14 -1.62
N SER A 149 24.08 -28.77 -2.73
CA SER A 149 25.45 -29.21 -3.07
C SER A 149 26.49 -28.51 -2.19
N GLU A 150 27.49 -29.27 -1.77
CA GLU A 150 28.71 -28.69 -1.19
C GLU A 150 29.53 -28.05 -2.31
N ARG A 151 29.99 -26.83 -2.07
CA ARG A 151 30.72 -26.00 -3.02
C ARG A 151 32.19 -25.96 -2.67
N THR A 152 33.06 -26.26 -3.64
CA THR A 152 34.50 -26.13 -3.53
C THR A 152 34.97 -25.11 -4.56
N SER A 153 35.49 -23.98 -4.12
CA SER A 153 36.04 -22.94 -5.02
C SER A 153 37.26 -23.46 -5.75
N LEU A 154 37.37 -23.13 -7.04
CA LEU A 154 38.43 -23.53 -7.93
C LEU A 154 39.28 -22.32 -8.31
N ASP A 155 40.56 -22.40 -8.04
CA ASP A 155 41.53 -21.35 -8.39
C ASP A 155 42.09 -21.57 -9.82
N ARG A 156 41.15 -21.69 -10.77
CA ARG A 156 41.46 -21.87 -12.22
C ARG A 156 40.30 -21.35 -13.07
N PRO A 157 40.57 -21.11 -14.37
CA PRO A 157 39.48 -20.79 -15.31
C PRO A 157 38.43 -21.90 -15.37
N ALA A 158 37.17 -21.49 -15.58
CA ALA A 158 36.01 -22.36 -15.63
C ALA A 158 36.04 -23.30 -16.84
N GLU A 159 35.77 -24.59 -16.61
CA GLU A 159 35.69 -25.65 -17.59
C GLU A 159 34.30 -26.29 -17.62
N TYR A 160 34.00 -27.13 -18.59
CA TYR A 160 32.76 -27.90 -18.57
C TYR A 160 32.68 -28.79 -17.32
N GLY A 161 31.53 -28.81 -16.68
CA GLY A 161 31.28 -29.48 -15.39
C GLY A 161 31.36 -28.55 -14.18
N ASP A 162 32.03 -27.40 -14.30
CA ASP A 162 32.08 -26.40 -13.24
C ASP A 162 30.78 -25.56 -13.18
N THR A 163 30.56 -24.91 -12.06
CA THR A 163 29.51 -23.93 -11.88
C THR A 163 30.10 -22.57 -11.62
N VAL A 164 29.67 -21.57 -12.39
CA VAL A 164 30.07 -20.17 -12.22
C VAL A 164 28.99 -19.44 -11.46
N ILE A 165 29.38 -18.77 -10.39
CA ILE A 165 28.53 -17.88 -9.60
C ILE A 165 28.86 -16.47 -10.04
N TYR A 166 27.82 -15.69 -10.41
CA TYR A 166 28.01 -14.36 -10.97
C TYR A 166 26.89 -13.39 -10.56
N ARG A 167 27.14 -12.11 -10.76
CA ARG A 167 26.13 -11.05 -10.74
C ARG A 167 25.93 -10.51 -12.13
N GLU A 168 24.73 -10.05 -12.40
CA GLU A 168 24.38 -9.48 -13.70
C GLU A 168 23.44 -8.29 -13.47
N PHE A 169 23.72 -7.15 -14.11
CA PHE A 169 22.86 -5.98 -14.07
C PHE A 169 22.77 -5.30 -15.45
N ALA A 170 21.67 -4.54 -15.65
CA ALA A 170 21.51 -3.75 -16.86
C ALA A 170 22.58 -2.63 -16.87
N PHE A 171 23.19 -2.40 -18.02
CA PHE A 171 24.23 -1.42 -18.20
C PHE A 171 23.88 -0.49 -19.37
N ASP A 172 23.87 0.81 -19.11
CA ASP A 172 23.67 1.82 -20.13
C ASP A 172 25.03 2.29 -20.69
N HIS A 173 25.26 2.00 -21.97
CA HIS A 173 26.50 2.37 -22.66
C HIS A 173 26.67 3.88 -22.85
N GLU A 174 25.57 4.67 -22.86
CA GLU A 174 25.65 6.11 -23.07
C GLU A 174 25.99 6.87 -21.80
N THR A 175 25.43 6.45 -20.68
CA THR A 175 25.66 7.09 -19.37
C THR A 175 26.81 6.45 -18.60
N GLY A 176 27.16 5.20 -18.90
CA GLY A 176 28.14 4.44 -18.15
C GLY A 176 27.66 4.00 -16.78
N GLU A 177 26.36 4.13 -16.51
CA GLU A 177 25.73 3.81 -15.23
C GLU A 177 24.99 2.47 -15.34
N GLY A 178 25.00 1.70 -14.25
CA GLY A 178 24.21 0.50 -14.08
C GLY A 178 23.83 0.37 -12.61
N GLU A 179 22.61 -0.04 -12.32
CA GLU A 179 22.20 -0.35 -10.95
C GLU A 179 22.69 -1.74 -10.56
N GLU A 180 23.74 -1.78 -9.75
CA GLU A 180 24.26 -3.02 -9.19
C GLU A 180 23.39 -3.44 -8.00
N ASP A 181 22.60 -4.50 -8.19
CA ASP A 181 21.90 -5.17 -7.09
C ASP A 181 22.87 -6.15 -6.41
N ASP A 182 23.54 -5.68 -5.36
CA ASP A 182 24.54 -6.44 -4.63
C ASP A 182 24.03 -7.73 -3.98
N GLU A 183 22.70 -7.86 -3.81
CA GLU A 183 22.11 -9.03 -3.16
C GLU A 183 21.78 -10.16 -4.13
N LYS A 184 21.65 -9.88 -5.43
CA LYS A 184 21.17 -10.86 -6.41
C LYS A 184 22.30 -11.60 -7.10
N GLN A 185 22.45 -12.87 -6.76
CA GLN A 185 23.44 -13.76 -7.37
C GLN A 185 22.77 -14.80 -8.26
N PHE A 186 23.42 -15.07 -9.36
CA PHE A 186 23.05 -16.10 -10.33
C PHE A 186 24.10 -17.21 -10.38
N PHE A 187 23.74 -18.35 -10.92
CA PHE A 187 24.68 -19.41 -11.18
C PHE A 187 24.38 -20.11 -12.51
N VAL A 188 25.41 -20.60 -13.15
CA VAL A 188 25.33 -21.40 -14.37
C VAL A 188 26.27 -22.57 -14.27
N THR A 189 25.74 -23.81 -14.45
CA THR A 189 26.58 -25.00 -14.57
C THR A 189 26.92 -25.19 -16.03
N LEU A 190 28.21 -25.26 -16.32
CA LEU A 190 28.74 -25.31 -17.68
C LEU A 190 28.60 -26.72 -18.25
N SER A 191 27.88 -26.85 -19.36
CA SER A 191 27.72 -28.09 -20.12
C SER A 191 27.68 -27.79 -21.61
N GLN A 192 27.94 -28.82 -22.43
CA GLN A 192 27.88 -28.68 -23.89
C GLN A 192 26.46 -28.40 -24.40
N ASP A 193 25.46 -28.84 -23.66
CA ASP A 193 24.05 -28.68 -24.03
C ASP A 193 23.46 -27.32 -23.55
N ASN A 194 24.18 -26.59 -22.71
CA ASN A 194 23.72 -25.28 -22.22
C ASN A 194 24.31 -24.15 -23.08
N PRO A 195 23.49 -23.44 -23.86
CA PRO A 195 23.95 -22.38 -24.76
C PRO A 195 24.66 -21.23 -24.06
N ASP A 196 24.36 -20.98 -22.78
CA ASP A 196 24.99 -19.90 -22.01
C ASP A 196 26.42 -20.28 -21.55
N SER A 197 26.80 -21.56 -21.59
CA SER A 197 28.10 -22.01 -21.13
C SER A 197 29.27 -21.36 -21.86
N HIS A 198 29.12 -21.03 -23.16
CA HIS A 198 30.18 -20.44 -23.97
C HIS A 198 30.61 -19.04 -23.47
N ARG A 199 29.74 -18.32 -22.76
CA ARG A 199 30.02 -17.00 -22.21
C ARG A 199 30.95 -17.05 -21.01
N PHE A 200 30.90 -18.15 -20.29
CA PHE A 200 31.60 -18.35 -19.01
C PHE A 200 32.80 -19.26 -19.10
N LEU A 201 32.95 -20.06 -20.19
CA LEU A 201 34.11 -20.91 -20.41
C LEU A 201 35.41 -20.11 -20.42
N GLY A 202 36.41 -20.58 -19.66
CA GLY A 202 37.70 -19.92 -19.53
C GLY A 202 37.71 -18.66 -18.68
N ARG A 203 36.60 -18.30 -18.04
CA ARG A 203 36.52 -17.18 -17.09
C ARG A 203 36.94 -17.61 -15.69
N SER A 204 37.52 -16.68 -14.94
CA SER A 204 37.96 -16.86 -13.55
C SER A 204 37.19 -15.98 -12.62
N ALA A 205 37.23 -16.27 -11.32
CA ALA A 205 36.71 -15.37 -10.30
C ALA A 205 37.35 -13.96 -10.42
N GLY A 206 36.56 -12.92 -10.35
CA GLY A 206 36.96 -11.52 -10.55
C GLY A 206 36.94 -11.04 -12.01
N ASP A 207 36.63 -11.90 -12.99
CA ASP A 207 36.44 -11.44 -14.37
C ASP A 207 35.14 -10.67 -14.54
N HIS A 208 35.20 -9.64 -15.42
CA HIS A 208 34.05 -8.84 -15.82
C HIS A 208 33.91 -8.87 -17.32
N PHE A 209 32.68 -8.92 -17.82
CA PHE A 209 32.40 -8.84 -19.24
C PHE A 209 30.98 -8.34 -19.51
N HIS A 210 30.72 -7.94 -20.74
CA HIS A 210 29.43 -7.50 -21.22
C HIS A 210 28.88 -8.48 -22.25
N PHE A 211 27.57 -8.60 -22.30
CA PHE A 211 26.90 -9.28 -23.39
C PHE A 211 25.53 -8.66 -23.66
N ASP A 212 25.07 -8.84 -24.89
CA ASP A 212 23.76 -8.38 -25.32
C ASP A 212 22.78 -9.54 -25.20
N ARG A 213 21.70 -9.31 -24.42
CA ARG A 213 20.58 -10.25 -24.39
C ARG A 213 19.62 -9.85 -25.52
N PRO A 214 19.28 -10.77 -26.44
CA PRO A 214 18.27 -10.48 -27.44
C PRO A 214 16.93 -10.20 -26.73
N CYS A 215 16.26 -9.13 -27.13
CA CYS A 215 14.91 -8.86 -26.65
C CYS A 215 14.01 -10.01 -27.12
N THR A 216 13.43 -10.73 -26.17
CA THR A 216 12.54 -11.86 -26.46
C THR A 216 11.08 -11.44 -26.48
N GLU A 217 10.80 -10.16 -26.26
CA GLU A 217 9.45 -9.62 -26.20
C GLU A 217 9.15 -8.88 -27.51
N ASP A 218 8.08 -9.29 -28.18
CA ASP A 218 7.51 -8.65 -29.38
C ASP A 218 6.85 -7.33 -28.96
N HIS A 219 7.65 -6.28 -28.76
CA HIS A 219 7.16 -4.92 -28.49
C HIS A 219 7.36 -4.08 -29.74
N ASP A 220 6.37 -3.24 -30.03
CA ASP A 220 6.38 -2.25 -31.12
C ASP A 220 7.33 -1.04 -30.83
N HIS A 221 8.30 -1.20 -29.94
CA HIS A 221 9.28 -0.18 -29.56
C HIS A 221 10.68 -0.71 -29.81
N ASP A 222 11.46 0.07 -30.53
CA ASP A 222 12.88 -0.18 -30.79
C ASP A 222 13.68 0.10 -29.50
N HIS A 223 13.60 -0.84 -28.54
CA HIS A 223 14.56 -0.89 -27.45
C HIS A 223 15.81 -1.52 -28.02
N GLY A 224 16.91 -0.81 -27.96
CA GLY A 224 18.22 -1.37 -28.29
C GLY A 224 18.46 -2.68 -27.51
N PRO A 225 19.50 -3.43 -27.87
CA PRO A 225 19.83 -4.67 -27.19
C PRO A 225 19.95 -4.44 -25.68
N ASP A 226 19.39 -5.37 -24.88
CA ASP A 226 19.48 -5.35 -23.41
C ASP A 226 20.95 -5.65 -23.02
N HIS A 227 21.72 -4.60 -22.83
CA HIS A 227 23.14 -4.67 -22.49
C HIS A 227 23.29 -5.09 -21.02
N ARG A 228 24.02 -6.18 -20.80
CA ARG A 228 24.27 -6.73 -19.47
C ARG A 228 25.74 -6.68 -19.12
N HIS A 229 26.05 -6.17 -17.94
CA HIS A 229 27.34 -6.32 -17.30
C HIS A 229 27.31 -7.54 -16.39
N VAL A 230 28.36 -8.37 -16.49
CA VAL A 230 28.52 -9.58 -15.66
C VAL A 230 29.80 -9.48 -14.87
N SER A 231 29.70 -9.77 -13.57
CA SER A 231 30.82 -9.93 -12.65
C SER A 231 30.88 -11.39 -12.18
N VAL A 232 31.94 -12.11 -12.50
CA VAL A 232 32.15 -13.47 -12.02
C VAL A 232 32.62 -13.43 -10.57
N LEU A 233 31.84 -14.00 -9.66
CA LEU A 233 32.12 -13.99 -8.23
C LEU A 233 33.00 -15.17 -7.82
N ASP A 234 32.67 -16.38 -8.36
CA ASP A 234 33.39 -17.60 -8.01
C ASP A 234 33.22 -18.66 -9.12
N VAL A 235 34.19 -19.52 -9.22
CA VAL A 235 34.13 -20.77 -10.03
C VAL A 235 34.19 -21.92 -9.06
N VAL A 236 33.14 -22.76 -9.04
CA VAL A 236 33.02 -23.84 -8.05
C VAL A 236 32.77 -25.19 -8.69
N SER A 237 33.30 -26.22 -8.04
CA SER A 237 32.86 -27.60 -8.24
C SER A 237 31.75 -27.90 -7.25
N LEU A 238 30.68 -28.54 -7.71
CA LEU A 238 29.53 -28.95 -6.90
C LEU A 238 29.62 -30.48 -6.61
N SER A 239 29.35 -30.83 -5.34
CA SER A 239 29.06 -32.24 -5.04
C SER A 239 27.71 -32.66 -5.66
N ASP A 240 27.58 -33.93 -6.02
CA ASP A 240 26.29 -34.44 -6.48
C ASP A 240 25.32 -34.66 -5.28
N PRO A 241 24.27 -33.87 -5.13
CA PRO A 241 23.34 -34.02 -4.01
C PRO A 241 22.57 -35.34 -4.04
N LEU A 242 22.49 -36.00 -5.19
CA LEU A 242 21.87 -37.33 -5.30
C LEU A 242 22.65 -38.41 -4.53
N GLN A 243 23.92 -38.14 -4.18
CA GLN A 243 24.76 -39.04 -3.39
C GLN A 243 24.70 -38.74 -1.87
N ASP A 244 24.05 -37.68 -1.45
CA ASP A 244 23.89 -37.31 -0.01
C ASP A 244 23.04 -38.37 0.72
N GLU A 245 23.63 -39.03 1.71
CA GLU A 245 22.97 -40.07 2.51
C GLU A 245 21.77 -39.56 3.31
N ARG A 246 21.77 -38.28 3.67
CA ARG A 246 20.64 -37.65 4.36
C ARG A 246 19.44 -37.51 3.42
N LEU A 247 19.69 -37.11 2.17
CA LEU A 247 18.63 -37.00 1.16
C LEU A 247 18.13 -38.38 0.74
N LYS A 248 19.01 -39.36 0.59
CA LYS A 248 18.62 -40.76 0.33
C LYS A 248 17.69 -41.29 1.40
N LYS A 249 17.99 -41.00 2.69
CA LYS A 249 17.15 -41.41 3.79
C LYS A 249 15.81 -40.65 3.85
N THR A 250 15.83 -39.38 3.47
CA THR A 250 14.61 -38.54 3.45
C THR A 250 13.63 -38.99 2.37
N PHE A 251 14.15 -39.34 1.20
CA PHE A 251 13.39 -39.78 0.02
C PHE A 251 13.49 -41.28 -0.26
N GLU A 252 13.58 -42.09 0.79
CA GLU A 252 13.78 -43.53 0.70
C GLU A 252 12.72 -44.26 -0.16
N ALA A 253 11.46 -43.77 -0.08
CA ALA A 253 10.33 -44.40 -0.76
C ALA A 253 10.24 -44.06 -2.26
N GLU A 254 10.65 -42.87 -2.67
CA GLU A 254 10.49 -42.40 -4.06
C GLU A 254 11.81 -42.14 -4.80
N GLY A 255 12.92 -42.13 -4.09
CA GLY A 255 14.21 -41.75 -4.62
C GLY A 255 14.48 -40.24 -4.60
N VAL A 256 15.75 -39.84 -4.48
CA VAL A 256 16.15 -38.44 -4.28
C VAL A 256 15.74 -37.58 -5.47
N GLU A 257 15.88 -38.04 -6.69
CA GLU A 257 15.57 -37.26 -7.89
C GLU A 257 14.08 -36.98 -8.02
N GLU A 258 13.23 -37.97 -7.80
CA GLU A 258 11.78 -37.83 -7.84
C GLU A 258 11.28 -37.03 -6.64
N GLY A 259 11.86 -37.20 -5.47
CA GLY A 259 11.55 -36.40 -4.27
C GLY A 259 11.87 -34.93 -4.45
N LEU A 260 13.00 -34.58 -5.05
CA LEU A 260 13.35 -33.20 -5.39
C LEU A 260 12.38 -32.59 -6.43
N TYR A 261 12.02 -33.38 -7.46
CA TYR A 261 11.06 -32.95 -8.47
C TYR A 261 9.67 -32.67 -7.87
N ASN A 262 9.18 -33.60 -7.05
CA ASN A 262 7.89 -33.45 -6.37
C ASN A 262 7.89 -32.29 -5.38
N GLY A 263 8.98 -32.10 -4.65
CA GLY A 263 9.18 -30.95 -3.76
C GLY A 263 9.15 -29.62 -4.52
N ALA A 264 9.94 -29.50 -5.59
CA ALA A 264 9.97 -28.32 -6.44
C ALA A 264 8.60 -28.00 -7.05
N LYS A 265 7.89 -29.03 -7.52
CA LYS A 265 6.52 -28.90 -8.05
C LYS A 265 5.54 -28.41 -6.99
N ALA A 266 5.60 -28.95 -5.77
CA ALA A 266 4.74 -28.57 -4.67
C ALA A 266 4.97 -27.10 -4.24
N GLU A 267 6.24 -26.66 -4.16
CA GLU A 267 6.58 -25.25 -3.90
C GLU A 267 6.00 -24.33 -4.97
N LEU A 268 6.26 -24.61 -6.24
CA LEU A 268 5.74 -23.82 -7.37
C LEU A 268 4.20 -23.80 -7.39
N MET A 269 3.55 -24.91 -7.09
CA MET A 269 2.08 -24.97 -6.98
C MET A 269 1.55 -24.07 -5.85
N THR A 270 2.29 -23.98 -4.75
CA THR A 270 1.93 -23.10 -3.62
C THR A 270 2.08 -21.63 -4.00
N GLU A 271 3.22 -21.25 -4.58
CA GLU A 271 3.47 -19.89 -5.09
C GLU A 271 2.39 -19.46 -6.11
N LYS A 272 2.09 -20.34 -7.07
CA LYS A 272 1.07 -20.06 -8.09
C LYS A 272 -0.35 -19.96 -7.52
N ARG A 273 -0.65 -20.69 -6.45
CA ARG A 273 -1.93 -20.55 -5.73
C ARG A 273 -2.05 -19.19 -5.03
N GLU A 274 -0.97 -18.73 -4.38
CA GLU A 274 -0.92 -17.41 -3.76
C GLU A 274 -1.10 -16.32 -4.81
N PHE A 275 -0.41 -16.44 -5.93
CA PHE A 275 -0.56 -15.52 -7.06
C PHE A 275 -1.99 -15.53 -7.63
N SER A 276 -2.64 -16.71 -7.76
CA SER A 276 -4.03 -16.82 -8.17
C SER A 276 -4.98 -16.07 -7.24
N ASN A 277 -4.78 -16.20 -5.93
CA ASN A 277 -5.57 -15.48 -4.95
C ASN A 277 -5.36 -13.96 -5.07
N MET A 278 -4.11 -13.52 -5.25
CA MET A 278 -3.81 -12.11 -5.46
C MET A 278 -4.44 -11.57 -6.75
N ALA A 279 -4.31 -12.28 -7.87
CA ALA A 279 -4.92 -11.90 -9.13
C ALA A 279 -6.45 -11.79 -9.03
N ARG A 280 -7.07 -12.70 -8.29
CA ARG A 280 -8.52 -12.69 -8.05
C ARG A 280 -8.96 -11.49 -7.19
N ARG A 281 -8.15 -11.12 -6.17
CA ARG A 281 -8.39 -9.90 -5.36
C ARG A 281 -8.30 -8.65 -6.23
N VAL A 282 -7.27 -8.53 -7.06
CA VAL A 282 -7.10 -7.39 -7.97
C VAL A 282 -8.30 -7.28 -8.93
N ALA A 283 -8.71 -8.39 -9.55
CA ALA A 283 -9.87 -8.40 -10.45
C ALA A 283 -11.18 -8.00 -9.74
N LEU A 284 -11.37 -8.40 -8.47
CA LEU A 284 -12.51 -7.97 -7.66
C LEU A 284 -12.47 -6.45 -7.45
N LEU A 285 -11.33 -5.90 -7.01
CA LEU A 285 -11.21 -4.47 -6.73
C LEU A 285 -11.43 -3.62 -7.99
N GLU A 286 -10.87 -4.02 -9.14
CA GLU A 286 -11.10 -3.38 -10.44
C GLU A 286 -12.58 -3.43 -10.85
N THR A 287 -13.24 -4.57 -10.64
CA THR A 287 -14.67 -4.73 -10.96
C THR A 287 -15.53 -3.85 -10.07
N LEU A 288 -15.24 -3.77 -8.77
CA LEU A 288 -15.99 -2.92 -7.84
C LEU A 288 -15.81 -1.44 -8.17
N GLU A 289 -14.60 -1.00 -8.48
CA GLU A 289 -14.28 0.38 -8.88
C GLU A 289 -15.09 0.81 -10.11
N ASN A 290 -15.09 -0.01 -11.15
CA ASN A 290 -15.77 0.30 -12.41
C ASN A 290 -17.29 0.24 -12.30
N ARG A 291 -17.83 -0.58 -11.40
CA ARG A 291 -19.26 -0.83 -11.30
C ARG A 291 -19.98 0.12 -10.35
N TYR A 292 -19.33 0.50 -9.25
CA TYR A 292 -19.95 1.29 -8.19
C TYR A 292 -19.39 2.72 -8.16
N VAL A 293 -20.04 3.60 -8.95
CA VAL A 293 -19.69 5.02 -8.99
C VAL A 293 -20.72 5.80 -8.15
N PHE A 294 -20.25 6.54 -7.15
CA PHE A 294 -21.08 7.36 -6.27
C PHE A 294 -20.30 8.59 -5.78
N PRO A 295 -20.96 9.63 -5.29
CA PRO A 295 -20.28 10.83 -4.78
C PRO A 295 -19.36 10.48 -3.61
N LEU A 296 -18.17 11.10 -3.58
CA LEU A 296 -17.19 10.90 -2.52
C LEU A 296 -16.84 12.24 -1.87
N PRO A 297 -16.68 12.30 -0.53
CA PRO A 297 -16.29 13.52 0.17
C PRO A 297 -14.87 13.94 -0.24
N GLN A 298 -14.72 15.20 -0.67
CA GLN A 298 -13.42 15.72 -1.10
C GLN A 298 -12.41 15.78 0.06
N VAL A 299 -12.89 16.10 1.26
CA VAL A 299 -12.05 16.13 2.46
C VAL A 299 -11.37 14.79 2.75
N MET A 300 -12.04 13.67 2.46
CA MET A 300 -11.46 12.33 2.63
C MET A 300 -10.48 11.99 1.51
N ILE A 301 -10.76 12.43 0.28
CA ILE A 301 -9.84 12.26 -0.85
C ILE A 301 -8.54 13.01 -0.59
N ASP A 302 -8.62 14.26 -0.11
CA ASP A 302 -7.44 15.08 0.18
C ASP A 302 -6.62 14.50 1.36
N ALA A 303 -7.30 13.95 2.37
CA ALA A 303 -6.63 13.25 3.47
C ALA A 303 -5.90 11.98 2.98
N GLU A 304 -6.52 11.19 2.09
CA GLU A 304 -5.93 9.99 1.52
C GLU A 304 -4.74 10.32 0.60
N LYS A 305 -4.84 11.37 -0.23
CA LYS A 305 -3.72 11.88 -1.04
C LYS A 305 -2.50 12.16 -0.17
N LYS A 306 -2.71 12.84 0.97
CA LYS A 306 -1.63 13.13 1.92
C LYS A 306 -1.01 11.86 2.50
N GLN A 307 -1.83 10.87 2.86
CA GLN A 307 -1.32 9.59 3.38
C GLN A 307 -0.51 8.82 2.33
N ILE A 308 -0.95 8.81 1.07
CA ILE A 308 -0.23 8.18 -0.04
C ILE A 308 1.14 8.83 -0.19
N LEU A 309 1.22 10.17 -0.21
CA LEU A 309 2.49 10.90 -0.32
C LEU A 309 3.43 10.66 0.88
N GLU A 310 2.90 10.64 2.10
CA GLU A 310 3.70 10.32 3.29
C GLU A 310 4.23 8.88 3.27
N GLY A 311 3.49 7.96 2.69
CA GLY A 311 3.92 6.57 2.48
C GLY A 311 4.99 6.44 1.39
N ALA A 312 4.83 7.17 0.28
CA ALA A 312 5.77 7.18 -0.84
C ALA A 312 7.16 7.70 -0.45
N SER A 313 7.23 8.67 0.48
CA SER A 313 8.52 9.20 0.97
C SER A 313 9.37 8.15 1.73
N ARG A 314 8.80 6.99 2.05
CA ARG A 314 9.49 5.88 2.75
C ARG A 314 9.85 4.69 1.85
N GLY A 315 9.46 4.72 0.59
CA GLY A 315 9.72 3.65 -0.38
C GLY A 315 9.52 4.14 -1.82
N SER A 316 10.26 3.59 -2.74
CA SER A 316 10.23 3.94 -4.16
C SER A 316 8.84 3.72 -4.77
N PHE A 317 8.13 4.79 -5.09
CA PHE A 317 6.97 4.77 -5.98
C PHE A 317 7.33 5.56 -7.25
N GLU A 318 7.88 4.86 -8.23
CA GLU A 318 8.18 5.42 -9.55
C GLU A 318 6.91 5.79 -10.36
N ASP A 319 5.74 5.27 -9.95
CA ASP A 319 4.47 5.43 -10.67
C ASP A 319 3.64 6.67 -10.27
N LEU A 320 4.11 7.53 -9.37
CA LEU A 320 3.36 8.71 -8.89
C LEU A 320 3.76 10.00 -9.63
N GLU A 321 3.92 9.94 -10.95
CA GLU A 321 4.42 11.07 -11.74
C GLU A 321 3.43 12.25 -11.90
N THR A 322 2.13 12.07 -11.65
CA THR A 322 1.14 13.13 -11.86
C THR A 322 0.15 13.28 -10.71
N GLU A 323 -0.28 14.55 -10.47
CA GLU A 323 -1.36 14.83 -9.48
C GLU A 323 -2.67 14.14 -9.86
N GLU A 324 -2.92 13.89 -11.14
CA GLU A 324 -4.10 13.18 -11.64
C GLU A 324 -4.08 11.69 -11.24
N SER A 325 -2.94 11.02 -11.34
CA SER A 325 -2.79 9.62 -10.92
C SER A 325 -2.96 9.47 -9.41
N LEU A 326 -2.45 10.42 -8.62
CA LEU A 326 -2.62 10.48 -7.17
C LEU A 326 -4.09 10.67 -6.77
N GLU A 327 -4.79 11.60 -7.44
CA GLU A 327 -6.22 11.84 -7.23
C GLU A 327 -7.04 10.57 -7.53
N LYS A 328 -6.77 9.90 -8.64
CA LYS A 328 -7.43 8.65 -9.04
C LYS A 328 -7.21 7.54 -8.01
N MET A 329 -5.98 7.37 -7.54
CA MET A 329 -5.67 6.39 -6.49
C MET A 329 -6.39 6.69 -5.18
N ALA A 330 -6.39 7.94 -4.74
CA ALA A 330 -7.07 8.36 -3.52
C ALA A 330 -8.58 8.13 -3.63
N ARG A 331 -9.21 8.53 -4.73
CA ARG A 331 -10.63 8.28 -5.00
C ARG A 331 -10.99 6.81 -4.96
N ARG A 332 -10.18 5.97 -5.61
CA ARG A 332 -10.34 4.51 -5.59
C ARG A 332 -10.34 3.97 -4.17
N ARG A 333 -9.33 4.32 -3.35
CA ARG A 333 -9.23 3.85 -1.97
C ARG A 333 -10.41 4.28 -1.11
N VAL A 334 -10.80 5.56 -1.21
CA VAL A 334 -11.96 6.08 -0.47
C VAL A 334 -13.26 5.39 -0.89
N ALA A 335 -13.48 5.18 -2.19
CA ALA A 335 -14.67 4.49 -2.69
C ALA A 335 -14.76 3.05 -2.18
N LEU A 336 -13.67 2.29 -2.30
CA LEU A 336 -13.60 0.90 -1.82
C LEU A 336 -13.81 0.81 -0.31
N ALA A 337 -13.22 1.72 0.47
CA ALA A 337 -13.40 1.76 1.92
C ALA A 337 -14.88 1.93 2.29
N PHE A 338 -15.62 2.81 1.63
CA PHE A 338 -17.06 2.96 1.87
C PHE A 338 -17.86 1.73 1.49
N LEU A 339 -17.55 1.09 0.35
CA LEU A 339 -18.19 -0.15 -0.08
C LEU A 339 -17.98 -1.27 0.95
N PHE A 340 -16.75 -1.44 1.43
CA PHE A 340 -16.40 -2.49 2.39
C PHE A 340 -16.98 -2.22 3.77
N LEU A 341 -16.98 -0.98 4.25
CA LEU A 341 -17.64 -0.61 5.51
C LEU A 341 -19.14 -0.91 5.45
N ASN A 342 -19.81 -0.55 4.34
CA ASN A 342 -21.23 -0.80 4.18
C ASN A 342 -21.53 -2.30 4.10
N TYR A 343 -20.78 -3.06 3.31
CA TYR A 343 -20.91 -4.51 3.20
C TYR A 343 -20.66 -5.21 4.54
N GLY A 344 -19.58 -4.84 5.24
CA GLY A 344 -19.23 -5.36 6.56
C GLY A 344 -20.33 -5.11 7.60
N ARG A 345 -20.93 -3.91 7.59
CA ARG A 345 -22.04 -3.54 8.47
C ARG A 345 -23.28 -4.40 8.20
N VAL A 346 -23.68 -4.54 6.94
CA VAL A 346 -24.89 -5.30 6.55
C VAL A 346 -24.73 -6.80 6.83
N HIS A 347 -23.53 -7.35 6.61
CA HIS A 347 -23.24 -8.76 6.83
C HIS A 347 -22.66 -9.07 8.22
N ASN A 348 -22.63 -8.09 9.12
CA ASN A 348 -22.12 -8.21 10.50
C ASN A 348 -20.69 -8.76 10.58
N ILE A 349 -19.82 -8.36 9.64
CA ILE A 349 -18.41 -8.73 9.67
C ILE A 349 -17.69 -7.81 10.66
N GLN A 350 -17.09 -8.39 11.68
CA GLN A 350 -16.42 -7.66 12.74
C GLN A 350 -14.97 -8.10 12.90
N VAL A 351 -14.13 -7.18 13.36
CA VAL A 351 -12.73 -7.46 13.68
C VAL A 351 -12.62 -7.82 15.15
N SER A 352 -12.23 -9.06 15.42
CA SER A 352 -12.03 -9.58 16.79
C SER A 352 -10.63 -9.25 17.32
N ASN A 353 -10.44 -9.39 18.63
CA ASN A 353 -9.11 -9.28 19.23
C ASN A 353 -8.14 -10.38 18.73
N GLN A 354 -8.66 -11.52 18.31
CA GLN A 354 -7.88 -12.60 17.73
C GLN A 354 -7.35 -12.21 16.34
N ASP A 355 -8.19 -11.58 15.49
CA ASP A 355 -7.78 -11.08 14.18
C ASP A 355 -6.64 -10.04 14.33
N LEU A 356 -6.79 -9.12 15.30
CA LEU A 356 -5.74 -8.13 15.61
C LEU A 356 -4.43 -8.81 16.04
N ALA A 357 -4.51 -9.79 16.93
CA ALA A 357 -3.32 -10.50 17.40
C ALA A 357 -2.64 -11.26 16.27
N GLN A 358 -3.39 -11.90 15.37
CA GLN A 358 -2.85 -12.60 14.21
C GLN A 358 -2.17 -11.64 13.23
N ALA A 359 -2.80 -10.50 12.93
CA ALA A 359 -2.22 -9.50 12.04
C ALA A 359 -0.89 -8.95 12.59
N ILE A 360 -0.87 -8.53 13.87
CA ILE A 360 0.35 -8.05 14.52
C ILE A 360 1.44 -9.12 14.55
N PHE A 361 1.08 -10.39 14.83
CA PHE A 361 2.04 -11.49 14.89
C PHE A 361 2.67 -11.79 13.53
N LYS A 362 1.88 -11.65 12.46
CA LYS A 362 2.37 -11.79 11.08
C LYS A 362 3.33 -10.65 10.70
N ASP A 363 3.00 -9.40 11.06
CA ASP A 363 3.83 -8.22 10.74
C ASP A 363 5.22 -8.25 11.42
N VAL A 364 5.35 -9.00 12.52
CA VAL A 364 6.61 -9.14 13.24
C VAL A 364 7.27 -10.52 13.06
N ASP A 365 6.93 -11.22 11.96
CA ASP A 365 7.47 -12.55 11.60
C ASP A 365 7.49 -13.56 12.78
N GLY A 366 6.50 -13.46 13.66
CA GLY A 366 6.35 -14.34 14.81
C GLY A 366 7.27 -14.03 16.00
N ASP A 367 8.02 -12.93 15.99
CA ASP A 367 8.86 -12.54 17.12
C ASP A 367 8.02 -12.05 18.32
N LYS A 368 8.04 -12.82 19.39
CA LYS A 368 7.28 -12.51 20.63
C LYS A 368 7.66 -11.20 21.30
N LYS A 369 8.92 -10.76 21.20
CA LYS A 369 9.39 -9.50 21.81
C LYS A 369 8.89 -8.30 21.01
N GLN A 370 9.00 -8.38 19.70
CA GLN A 370 8.47 -7.35 18.79
C GLN A 370 6.94 -7.28 18.87
N PHE A 371 6.26 -8.41 18.96
CA PHE A 371 4.81 -8.47 19.17
C PHE A 371 4.38 -7.67 20.41
N ALA A 372 5.02 -7.89 21.57
CA ALA A 372 4.67 -7.17 22.80
C ALA A 372 4.85 -5.64 22.64
N LYS A 373 5.94 -5.20 21.99
CA LYS A 373 6.18 -3.77 21.68
C LYS A 373 5.15 -3.19 20.73
N ALA A 374 4.78 -3.92 19.68
CA ALA A 374 3.77 -3.49 18.72
C ALA A 374 2.39 -3.33 19.37
N VAL A 375 2.00 -4.27 20.25
CA VAL A 375 0.75 -4.17 21.03
C VAL A 375 0.75 -2.94 21.95
N GLU A 376 1.86 -2.68 22.65
CA GLU A 376 1.98 -1.50 23.51
C GLU A 376 1.93 -0.20 22.71
N PHE A 377 2.61 -0.14 21.56
CA PHE A 377 2.56 1.00 20.64
C PHE A 377 1.14 1.29 20.17
N LEU A 378 0.39 0.27 19.72
CA LEU A 378 -0.98 0.42 19.24
C LEU A 378 -1.96 0.84 20.34
N LYS A 379 -1.77 0.40 21.59
CA LYS A 379 -2.57 0.88 22.73
C LYS A 379 -2.43 2.37 22.97
N ASN A 380 -1.24 2.92 22.72
CA ASN A 380 -0.93 4.34 22.92
C ASN A 380 -1.23 5.19 21.67
N ASN A 381 -1.50 4.57 20.50
CA ASN A 381 -1.74 5.23 19.23
C ASN A 381 -3.08 4.80 18.63
N GLN A 382 -4.14 5.47 19.10
CA GLN A 382 -5.53 5.15 18.67
C GLN A 382 -5.73 5.23 17.15
N GLN A 383 -5.08 6.16 16.46
CA GLN A 383 -5.17 6.30 15.01
C GLN A 383 -4.63 5.06 14.28
N GLN A 384 -3.46 4.58 14.70
CA GLN A 384 -2.84 3.38 14.12
C GLN A 384 -3.67 2.11 14.40
N LEU A 385 -4.27 2.02 15.58
CA LEU A 385 -5.15 0.91 15.93
C LEU A 385 -6.41 0.91 15.03
N VAL A 386 -7.00 2.08 14.76
CA VAL A 386 -8.15 2.21 13.86
C VAL A 386 -7.75 1.86 12.43
N ALA A 387 -6.62 2.32 11.94
CA ALA A 387 -6.11 1.98 10.62
C ALA A 387 -5.91 0.47 10.46
N LEU A 388 -5.26 -0.18 11.43
CA LEU A 388 -5.08 -1.63 11.44
C LEU A 388 -6.43 -2.38 11.42
N LYS A 389 -7.40 -1.94 12.22
CA LYS A 389 -8.76 -2.53 12.23
C LYS A 389 -9.44 -2.39 10.87
N ASN A 390 -9.30 -1.26 10.21
CA ASN A 390 -9.89 -1.03 8.90
C ASN A 390 -9.25 -1.95 7.85
N ASN A 391 -7.93 -2.11 7.86
CA ASN A 391 -7.23 -3.03 6.95
C ASN A 391 -7.69 -4.49 7.16
N ILE A 392 -7.80 -4.93 8.41
CA ILE A 392 -8.29 -6.28 8.73
C ILE A 392 -9.76 -6.45 8.29
N LEU A 393 -10.61 -5.44 8.49
CA LEU A 393 -12.00 -5.47 8.04
C LEU A 393 -12.07 -5.58 6.52
N GLU A 394 -11.27 -4.80 5.80
CA GLU A 394 -11.16 -4.85 4.34
C GLU A 394 -10.80 -6.26 3.88
N ASP A 395 -9.75 -6.86 4.43
CA ASP A 395 -9.34 -8.23 4.10
C ASP A 395 -10.46 -9.24 4.35
N LYS A 396 -11.13 -9.18 5.50
CA LYS A 396 -12.25 -10.08 5.83
C LYS A 396 -13.44 -9.90 4.89
N VAL A 397 -13.73 -8.67 4.47
CA VAL A 397 -14.81 -8.39 3.52
C VAL A 397 -14.45 -8.92 2.14
N ILE A 398 -13.22 -8.69 1.67
CA ILE A 398 -12.74 -9.21 0.39
C ILE A 398 -12.82 -10.75 0.38
N ASP A 399 -12.35 -11.40 1.42
CA ASP A 399 -12.39 -12.85 1.54
C ASP A 399 -13.83 -13.36 1.52
N ALA A 400 -14.74 -12.74 2.29
CA ALA A 400 -16.16 -13.08 2.29
C ALA A 400 -16.83 -12.86 0.92
N LEU A 401 -16.47 -11.80 0.20
CA LEU A 401 -16.95 -11.55 -1.17
C LEU A 401 -16.46 -12.66 -2.11
N LEU A 402 -15.14 -12.96 -2.09
CA LEU A 402 -14.54 -13.96 -2.97
C LEU A 402 -15.04 -15.39 -2.69
N GLU A 403 -15.44 -15.71 -1.46
CA GLU A 403 -16.09 -16.99 -1.13
C GLU A 403 -17.47 -17.11 -1.72
N ASN A 404 -18.23 -16.01 -1.78
CA ASN A 404 -19.62 -16.01 -2.20
C ASN A 404 -19.84 -15.64 -3.70
N ILE A 405 -18.82 -15.10 -4.38
CA ILE A 405 -18.89 -14.79 -5.81
C ILE A 405 -18.78 -16.08 -6.62
N ALA A 406 -19.80 -16.32 -7.47
CA ALA A 406 -19.69 -17.33 -8.50
C ALA A 406 -18.66 -16.88 -9.56
N GLY A 407 -17.75 -17.76 -9.94
CA GLY A 407 -16.76 -17.47 -10.96
C GLY A 407 -16.37 -18.72 -11.72
N SER A 408 -16.15 -18.58 -13.02
CA SER A 408 -15.61 -19.67 -13.84
C SER A 408 -14.17 -19.96 -13.43
N THR A 409 -13.81 -21.24 -13.35
CA THR A 409 -12.40 -21.62 -13.15
C THR A 409 -11.71 -21.59 -14.50
N ARG A 410 -10.67 -20.75 -14.63
CA ARG A 410 -9.82 -20.67 -15.80
C ARG A 410 -8.46 -21.35 -15.51
N TYR A 411 -8.18 -22.41 -16.25
CA TYR A 411 -6.89 -23.07 -16.22
C TYR A 411 -5.99 -22.43 -17.26
N ILE A 412 -4.89 -21.83 -16.83
CA ILE A 412 -4.02 -21.05 -17.72
C ILE A 412 -2.56 -21.21 -17.28
N LEU A 413 -1.63 -21.22 -18.22
CA LEU A 413 -0.22 -21.11 -17.91
C LEU A 413 0.07 -19.70 -17.36
N PHE A 414 0.95 -19.61 -16.39
CA PHE A 414 1.28 -18.33 -15.76
C PHE A 414 1.81 -17.29 -16.76
N ARG A 415 2.65 -17.73 -17.70
CA ARG A 415 3.16 -16.90 -18.79
C ARG A 415 2.03 -16.31 -19.65
N ASP A 416 1.07 -17.13 -20.05
CA ASP A 416 -0.04 -16.70 -20.91
C ASP A 416 -0.95 -15.69 -20.19
N PHE A 417 -1.15 -15.88 -18.88
CA PHE A 417 -1.87 -14.91 -18.05
C PHE A 417 -1.17 -13.53 -18.01
N LEU A 418 0.15 -13.51 -17.87
CA LEU A 418 0.91 -12.25 -17.87
C LEU A 418 0.76 -11.54 -19.22
N LEU A 419 0.84 -12.26 -20.33
CA LEU A 419 0.66 -11.70 -21.68
C LEU A 419 -0.76 -11.15 -21.88
N GLU A 420 -1.81 -11.86 -21.40
CA GLU A 420 -3.19 -11.35 -21.44
C GLU A 420 -3.33 -10.04 -20.65
N ARG A 421 -2.74 -9.95 -19.45
CA ARG A 421 -2.79 -8.74 -18.61
C ARG A 421 -2.04 -7.57 -19.23
N GLN A 422 -0.89 -7.80 -19.84
CA GLN A 422 -0.11 -6.80 -20.52
C GLN A 422 -0.85 -6.25 -21.75
N ALA A 423 -1.45 -7.13 -22.56
CA ALA A 423 -2.26 -6.72 -23.71
C ALA A 423 -3.49 -5.89 -23.27
N ALA A 424 -4.16 -6.28 -22.17
CA ALA A 424 -5.28 -5.52 -21.64
C ALA A 424 -4.88 -4.12 -21.15
N SER A 425 -3.73 -4.01 -20.49
CA SER A 425 -3.17 -2.72 -20.03
C SER A 425 -2.86 -1.78 -21.20
N LEU A 426 -2.23 -2.28 -22.26
CA LEU A 426 -1.93 -1.51 -23.47
C LEU A 426 -3.20 -1.04 -24.18
N GLN A 427 -4.25 -1.86 -24.19
CA GLN A 427 -5.53 -1.49 -24.78
C GLN A 427 -6.25 -0.39 -23.99
N THR A 428 -6.14 -0.41 -22.65
CA THR A 428 -6.68 0.64 -21.78
C THR A 428 -5.96 1.98 -22.01
N ILE A 429 -4.64 1.96 -22.20
CA ILE A 429 -3.84 3.15 -22.50
C ILE A 429 -4.22 3.72 -23.87
N LYS A 430 -4.39 2.88 -24.90
CA LYS A 430 -4.83 3.33 -26.24
C LYS A 430 -6.23 3.97 -26.21
N ASN A 431 -7.19 3.36 -25.50
CA ASN A 431 -8.54 3.89 -25.36
C ASN A 431 -8.63 5.19 -24.52
N ALA A 432 -7.63 5.45 -23.67
CA ALA A 432 -7.54 6.71 -22.91
C ALA A 432 -6.88 7.85 -23.69
N ALA A 433 -6.18 7.52 -24.78
CA ALA A 433 -5.49 8.48 -25.66
C ALA A 433 -6.36 8.91 -26.87
N GLU A 434 -7.47 8.21 -27.15
CA GLU A 434 -8.52 8.58 -28.08
C GLU A 434 -9.65 9.39 -27.40
#